data_501b4ad4d6d8707f7b7c0e521a51e221
#
_entry.id   501b4ad4d6d8707f7b7c0e521a51e221
#
_cell.length_a   1.000
_cell.length_b   1.000
_cell.length_c   1.000
_cell.angle_alpha   90.00
_cell.angle_beta   90.00
_cell.angle_gamma   90.00
#
_symmetry.space_group_name_H-M   'P 1'
#
loop_
_entity.id
_entity.type
_entity.pdbx_description
1 polymer ?
#
loop_
_entity_poly.entity_id
_entity_poly.type
_entity_poly.pdbx_seq_one_letter_code
_entity_poly.pdbx_strand_id
1 'polypeptide(L)'
;MIPALARIIEAGNLLHGAKPVNCSFDFGTELAESEIEYRDKTSPSIDVMFAAVDREALFRAFATEPVAGEAGIPIWTTTPWTLPANEAVALHADLEYVLVSGEVAGQETVLVLARDLLAAVTDRIGMQGVTELASAPGSVLEHMRLSHPFYDRDVPVILGEHVTVEAGTGAVHTAP
;
A
#
# COMPACT_ATOMS: atom_id res chain seq x y z
N MET A 1 3.47 46.13 -12.93
CA MET A 1 3.32 44.68 -12.66
C MET A 1 2.70 43.92 -13.85
N ILE A 2 1.55 44.31 -14.40
CA ILE A 2 0.88 43.58 -15.51
C ILE A 2 1.79 43.37 -16.74
N PRO A 3 2.55 44.39 -17.24
CA PRO A 3 3.43 44.20 -18.40
C PRO A 3 4.60 43.22 -18.13
N ALA A 4 5.08 43.14 -16.87
CA ALA A 4 6.14 42.21 -16.52
C ALA A 4 5.61 40.77 -16.49
N LEU A 5 4.40 40.52 -15.95
CA LEU A 5 3.74 39.24 -15.97
C LEU A 5 3.45 38.76 -17.40
N ALA A 6 2.98 39.68 -18.28
CA ALA A 6 2.74 39.34 -19.68
C ALA A 6 4.01 38.84 -20.38
N ARG A 7 5.18 39.51 -20.15
CA ARG A 7 6.46 39.05 -20.70
C ARG A 7 6.90 37.66 -20.17
N ILE A 8 6.60 37.35 -18.90
CA ILE A 8 6.88 36.03 -18.32
C ILE A 8 6.04 34.96 -19.01
N ILE A 9 4.76 35.27 -19.26
CA ILE A 9 3.83 34.35 -19.96
C ILE A 9 4.27 34.18 -21.41
N GLU A 10 4.57 35.27 -22.13
CA GLU A 10 5.05 35.24 -23.52
C GLU A 10 6.36 34.45 -23.67
N ALA A 11 7.23 34.50 -22.67
CA ALA A 11 8.48 33.74 -22.63
C ALA A 11 8.29 32.26 -22.27
N GLY A 12 7.06 31.78 -22.01
CA GLY A 12 6.76 30.38 -21.66
C GLY A 12 7.19 29.99 -20.26
N ASN A 13 7.48 30.95 -19.38
CA ASN A 13 7.96 30.70 -18.01
C ASN A 13 6.82 30.55 -16.99
N LEU A 14 5.55 30.65 -17.41
CA LEU A 14 4.40 30.40 -16.56
C LEU A 14 3.77 29.05 -16.95
N LEU A 15 3.75 28.13 -16.02
CA LEU A 15 3.10 26.82 -16.17
C LEU A 15 1.86 26.78 -15.28
N HIS A 16 0.78 26.20 -15.81
CA HIS A 16 -0.41 25.88 -15.05
C HIS A 16 -0.35 24.39 -14.63
N GLY A 17 -0.45 24.13 -13.33
CA GLY A 17 -0.38 22.78 -12.79
C GLY A 17 -1.08 22.68 -11.43
N ALA A 18 -1.33 21.45 -10.97
CA ALA A 18 -1.79 21.17 -9.62
C ALA A 18 -0.60 20.74 -8.75
N LYS A 19 -0.58 21.23 -7.52
CA LYS A 19 0.42 20.88 -6.51
C LYS A 19 -0.30 20.61 -5.18
N PRO A 20 -0.03 19.50 -4.47
CA PRO A 20 -0.53 19.31 -3.11
C PRO A 20 -0.02 20.42 -2.19
N VAL A 21 -0.90 20.99 -1.40
CA VAL A 21 -0.58 22.02 -0.40
C VAL A 21 -1.20 21.68 0.94
N ASN A 22 -0.55 22.10 2.02
CA ASN A 22 -1.12 21.98 3.35
C ASN A 22 -2.24 23.00 3.54
N CYS A 23 -3.36 22.58 4.14
CA CYS A 23 -4.49 23.44 4.41
C CYS A 23 -4.86 23.38 5.91
N SER A 24 -5.27 24.49 6.47
CA SER A 24 -5.91 24.52 7.78
C SER A 24 -7.38 24.17 7.62
N PHE A 25 -7.82 23.13 8.32
CA PHE A 25 -9.25 22.75 8.34
C PHE A 25 -10.11 23.79 9.07
N ASP A 26 -9.57 24.40 10.13
CA ASP A 26 -10.30 25.37 10.95
C ASP A 26 -10.53 26.71 10.20
N PHE A 27 -9.55 27.14 9.43
CA PHE A 27 -9.61 28.39 8.69
C PHE A 27 -10.00 28.23 7.21
N GLY A 28 -9.94 27.00 6.67
CA GLY A 28 -10.24 26.74 5.27
C GLY A 28 -9.30 27.44 4.29
N THR A 29 -8.04 27.64 4.71
CA THR A 29 -7.01 28.34 3.92
C THR A 29 -5.80 27.45 3.68
N GLU A 30 -5.13 27.72 2.57
CA GLU A 30 -3.79 27.17 2.30
C GLU A 30 -2.78 27.77 3.31
N LEU A 31 -1.80 26.94 3.68
CA LEU A 31 -0.71 27.31 4.57
C LEU A 31 0.58 27.43 3.79
N ALA A 32 1.35 28.49 4.07
CA ALA A 32 2.73 28.56 3.63
C ALA A 32 3.58 27.56 4.42
N GLU A 33 4.66 27.09 3.85
CA GLU A 33 5.56 26.11 4.49
C GLU A 33 6.12 26.63 5.83
N SER A 34 6.32 27.94 5.94
CA SER A 34 6.75 28.61 7.17
C SER A 34 5.70 28.65 8.30
N GLU A 35 4.45 28.34 7.98
CA GLU A 35 3.33 28.31 8.93
C GLU A 35 3.07 26.89 9.46
N ILE A 36 3.85 25.90 8.97
CA ILE A 36 3.71 24.51 9.35
C ILE A 36 4.65 24.19 10.49
N GLU A 37 4.11 23.70 11.58
CA GLU A 37 4.87 23.16 12.69
C GLU A 37 4.78 21.63 12.70
N TYR A 38 5.95 20.97 12.74
CA TYR A 38 6.04 19.52 12.88
C TYR A 38 6.18 19.16 14.36
N ARG A 39 5.39 18.20 14.83
CA ARG A 39 5.43 17.68 16.18
C ARG A 39 5.37 16.17 16.16
N ASP A 40 6.09 15.54 17.07
CA ASP A 40 5.98 14.10 17.29
C ASP A 40 4.57 13.77 17.79
N LYS A 41 3.97 12.78 17.15
CA LYS A 41 2.63 12.28 17.47
C LYS A 41 2.62 10.77 17.48
N THR A 42 2.13 10.17 18.55
CA THR A 42 1.83 8.74 18.58
C THR A 42 0.52 8.49 17.84
N SER A 43 0.59 7.67 16.80
CA SER A 43 -0.60 7.23 16.04
C SER A 43 -0.76 5.72 16.16
N PRO A 44 -2.00 5.20 16.16
CA PRO A 44 -2.22 3.77 16.04
C PRO A 44 -1.71 3.28 14.69
N SER A 45 -1.08 2.11 14.68
CA SER A 45 -0.75 1.42 13.45
C SER A 45 -1.44 0.07 13.41
N ILE A 46 -1.89 -0.34 12.24
CA ILE A 46 -2.57 -1.61 12.04
C ILE A 46 -2.03 -2.34 10.81
N ASP A 47 -2.06 -3.66 10.86
CA ASP A 47 -1.90 -4.53 9.71
C ASP A 47 -3.30 -4.99 9.29
N VAL A 48 -3.60 -4.93 7.99
CA VAL A 48 -4.90 -5.29 7.43
C VAL A 48 -4.69 -6.15 6.20
N MET A 49 -5.27 -7.34 6.19
CA MET A 49 -5.21 -8.21 5.03
C MET A 49 -6.31 -7.86 4.02
N PHE A 50 -5.91 -7.75 2.78
CA PHE A 50 -6.80 -7.72 1.61
C PHE A 50 -6.81 -9.13 1.01
N ALA A 51 -7.90 -9.85 1.20
CA ALA A 51 -8.03 -11.23 0.74
C ALA A 51 -8.05 -11.30 -0.79
N ALA A 52 -7.42 -12.31 -1.37
CA ALA A 52 -7.48 -12.56 -2.80
C ALA A 52 -8.88 -13.05 -3.19
N VAL A 53 -9.53 -12.40 -4.16
CA VAL A 53 -10.85 -12.80 -4.69
C VAL A 53 -10.75 -14.16 -5.38
N ASP A 54 -9.75 -14.35 -6.21
CA ASP A 54 -9.40 -15.64 -6.80
C ASP A 54 -8.12 -16.17 -6.14
N ARG A 55 -8.33 -16.98 -5.10
CA ARG A 55 -7.26 -17.60 -4.34
C ARG A 55 -6.38 -18.51 -5.20
N GLU A 56 -6.98 -19.25 -6.13
CA GLU A 56 -6.23 -20.15 -7.02
C GLU A 56 -5.36 -19.36 -8.00
N ALA A 57 -5.83 -18.21 -8.47
CA ALA A 57 -5.02 -17.31 -9.31
C ALA A 57 -3.78 -16.83 -8.56
N LEU A 58 -3.91 -16.55 -7.25
CA LEU A 58 -2.76 -16.16 -6.43
C LEU A 58 -1.70 -17.27 -6.39
N PHE A 59 -2.09 -18.51 -6.14
CA PHE A 59 -1.14 -19.62 -6.12
C PHE A 59 -0.54 -19.90 -7.50
N ARG A 60 -1.35 -19.77 -8.57
CA ARG A 60 -0.83 -19.89 -9.96
C ARG A 60 0.20 -18.81 -10.28
N ALA A 61 0.03 -17.58 -9.80
CA ALA A 61 0.99 -16.50 -9.99
C ALA A 61 2.35 -16.82 -9.35
N PHE A 62 2.37 -17.54 -8.26
CA PHE A 62 3.58 -18.04 -7.60
C PHE A 62 4.04 -19.42 -8.09
N ALA A 63 3.39 -19.98 -9.11
CA ALA A 63 3.68 -21.32 -9.66
C ALA A 63 3.74 -22.42 -8.58
N THR A 64 2.83 -22.38 -7.60
CA THR A 64 2.75 -23.34 -6.49
C THR A 64 1.34 -23.90 -6.31
N GLU A 65 1.22 -25.01 -5.60
CA GLU A 65 -0.06 -25.62 -5.30
C GLU A 65 -0.76 -24.91 -4.14
N PRO A 66 -2.10 -24.81 -4.17
CA PRO A 66 -2.88 -24.22 -3.09
C PRO A 66 -2.74 -25.01 -1.78
N VAL A 67 -2.51 -24.30 -0.67
CA VAL A 67 -2.55 -24.86 0.69
C VAL A 67 -3.76 -24.29 1.45
N ALA A 68 -4.13 -24.84 2.59
CA ALA A 68 -5.26 -24.36 3.40
C ALA A 68 -5.05 -22.93 3.90
N GLY A 69 -6.12 -22.27 4.33
CA GLY A 69 -6.10 -20.93 4.91
C GLY A 69 -6.60 -19.82 4.00
N GLU A 70 -6.96 -18.71 4.58
CA GLU A 70 -7.29 -17.48 3.85
C GLU A 70 -6.00 -16.89 3.26
N ALA A 71 -6.05 -16.47 1.99
CA ALA A 71 -4.87 -15.99 1.27
C ALA A 71 -5.05 -14.53 0.84
N GLY A 72 -4.02 -13.70 1.04
CA GLY A 72 -4.12 -12.29 0.68
C GLY A 72 -2.82 -11.51 0.83
N ILE A 73 -2.94 -10.21 0.63
CA ILE A 73 -1.85 -9.24 0.73
C ILE A 73 -2.11 -8.35 1.94
N PRO A 74 -1.27 -8.41 2.99
CA PRO A 74 -1.40 -7.51 4.11
C PRO A 74 -0.77 -6.15 3.78
N ILE A 75 -1.42 -5.08 4.21
CA ILE A 75 -0.86 -3.72 4.24
C ILE A 75 -0.66 -3.28 5.69
N TRP A 76 0.26 -2.36 5.89
CA TRP A 76 0.45 -1.69 7.17
C TRP A 76 0.16 -0.20 7.02
N THR A 77 -0.56 0.40 7.97
CA THR A 77 -0.88 1.82 7.92
C THR A 77 -0.91 2.45 9.31
N THR A 78 -0.47 3.69 9.41
CA THR A 78 -0.63 4.57 10.57
C THR A 78 -1.84 5.50 10.45
N THR A 79 -2.58 5.43 9.32
CA THR A 79 -3.74 6.25 9.02
C THR A 79 -4.96 5.39 8.66
N PRO A 80 -5.45 4.54 9.59
CA PRO A 80 -6.51 3.56 9.28
C PRO A 80 -7.83 4.18 8.80
N TRP A 81 -8.07 5.45 9.10
CA TRP A 81 -9.25 6.19 8.63
C TRP A 81 -9.27 6.47 7.12
N THR A 82 -8.17 6.21 6.41
CA THR A 82 -8.12 6.31 4.94
C THR A 82 -8.56 5.02 4.24
N LEU A 83 -8.64 3.90 4.95
CA LEU A 83 -9.07 2.60 4.38
C LEU A 83 -10.46 2.65 3.72
N PRO A 84 -11.48 3.37 4.22
CA PRO A 84 -12.75 3.50 3.53
C PRO A 84 -12.66 4.04 2.09
N ALA A 85 -11.65 4.87 1.82
CA ALA A 85 -11.39 5.45 0.49
C ALA A 85 -10.37 4.63 -0.33
N ASN A 86 -10.01 3.42 0.10
CA ASN A 86 -9.08 2.58 -0.64
C ASN A 86 -9.62 2.24 -2.04
N GLU A 87 -8.80 2.43 -3.07
CA GLU A 87 -9.11 2.12 -4.48
C GLU A 87 -8.18 1.04 -5.07
N ALA A 88 -7.01 0.82 -4.46
CA ALA A 88 -6.03 -0.16 -4.94
C ALA A 88 -5.03 -0.55 -3.84
N VAL A 89 -4.33 -1.66 -4.08
CA VAL A 89 -3.12 -2.03 -3.33
C VAL A 89 -1.93 -1.98 -4.31
N ALA A 90 -0.93 -1.15 -4.00
CA ALA A 90 0.26 -0.99 -4.83
C ALA A 90 1.38 -1.94 -4.36
N LEU A 91 2.03 -2.59 -5.32
CA LEU A 91 3.25 -3.39 -5.15
C LEU A 91 4.35 -2.80 -6.03
N HIS A 92 5.61 -3.13 -5.75
CA HIS A 92 6.72 -2.78 -6.62
C HIS A 92 6.97 -3.90 -7.63
N ALA A 93 7.14 -3.57 -8.91
CA ALA A 93 7.28 -4.56 -9.98
C ALA A 93 8.45 -5.51 -9.78
N ASP A 94 9.62 -4.97 -9.38
CA ASP A 94 10.89 -5.67 -9.34
C ASP A 94 11.25 -6.23 -7.96
N LEU A 95 10.52 -5.87 -6.90
CA LEU A 95 10.74 -6.47 -5.58
C LEU A 95 10.34 -7.94 -5.59
N GLU A 96 11.12 -8.75 -4.88
CA GLU A 96 10.78 -10.14 -4.64
C GLU A 96 9.74 -10.26 -3.54
N TYR A 97 8.62 -10.86 -3.86
CA TYR A 97 7.58 -11.21 -2.89
C TYR A 97 7.60 -12.70 -2.61
N VAL A 98 7.35 -13.05 -1.37
CA VAL A 98 7.25 -14.43 -0.91
C VAL A 98 5.81 -14.74 -0.53
N LEU A 99 5.36 -15.91 -0.91
CA LEU A 99 4.11 -16.49 -0.45
C LEU A 99 4.42 -17.38 0.75
N VAL A 100 3.86 -17.03 1.90
CA VAL A 100 4.10 -17.77 3.14
C VAL A 100 2.81 -18.26 3.75
N SER A 101 2.83 -19.46 4.33
CA SER A 101 1.74 -20.01 5.15
C SER A 101 2.13 -20.05 6.61
N GLY A 102 1.15 -19.97 7.48
CA GLY A 102 1.31 -20.07 8.92
C GLY A 102 -0.02 -19.79 9.63
N GLU A 103 0.02 -19.67 10.94
CA GLU A 103 -1.14 -19.46 11.78
C GLU A 103 -1.10 -18.04 12.37
N VAL A 104 -2.15 -17.26 12.18
CA VAL A 104 -2.35 -15.94 12.78
C VAL A 104 -3.61 -15.98 13.65
N ALA A 105 -3.49 -15.71 14.93
CA ALA A 105 -4.60 -15.75 15.90
C ALA A 105 -5.42 -17.07 15.86
N GLY A 106 -4.78 -18.21 15.63
CA GLY A 106 -5.43 -19.52 15.58
C GLY A 106 -6.07 -19.87 14.24
N GLN A 107 -5.81 -19.08 13.18
CA GLN A 107 -6.35 -19.31 11.84
C GLN A 107 -5.22 -19.54 10.84
N GLU A 108 -5.35 -20.57 10.03
CA GLU A 108 -4.45 -20.81 8.91
C GLU A 108 -4.56 -19.66 7.90
N THR A 109 -3.43 -19.04 7.61
CA THR A 109 -3.36 -17.82 6.80
C THR A 109 -2.19 -17.92 5.83
N VAL A 110 -2.41 -17.43 4.61
CA VAL A 110 -1.39 -17.35 3.56
C VAL A 110 -1.20 -15.88 3.17
N LEU A 111 0.03 -15.38 3.30
CA LEU A 111 0.35 -13.99 3.08
C LEU A 111 1.36 -13.81 1.96
N VAL A 112 1.19 -12.74 1.18
CA VAL A 112 2.18 -12.23 0.25
C VAL A 112 2.91 -11.07 0.92
N LEU A 113 4.21 -11.20 1.09
CA LEU A 113 5.07 -10.21 1.77
C LEU A 113 6.31 -9.93 0.92
N ALA A 114 6.82 -8.70 0.96
CA ALA A 114 8.14 -8.45 0.42
C ALA A 114 9.18 -9.27 1.21
N ARG A 115 10.09 -9.93 0.51
CA ARG A 115 11.09 -10.85 1.10
C ARG A 115 11.87 -10.19 2.23
N ASP A 116 12.33 -8.96 2.02
CA ASP A 116 13.15 -8.23 2.99
C ASP A 116 12.40 -7.90 4.29
N LEU A 117 11.07 -7.89 4.24
CA LEU A 117 10.21 -7.58 5.38
C LEU A 117 9.59 -8.82 6.04
N LEU A 118 9.81 -10.01 5.49
CA LEU A 118 9.20 -11.27 5.95
C LEU A 118 9.33 -11.46 7.47
N ALA A 119 10.54 -11.45 7.99
CA ALA A 119 10.77 -11.69 9.42
C ALA A 119 10.12 -10.62 10.31
N ALA A 120 10.26 -9.35 9.94
CA ALA A 120 9.71 -8.23 10.71
C ALA A 120 8.17 -8.24 10.74
N VAL A 121 7.54 -8.59 9.61
CA VAL A 121 6.08 -8.66 9.53
C VAL A 121 5.54 -9.85 10.29
N THR A 122 6.09 -11.05 10.07
CA THR A 122 5.61 -12.28 10.75
C THR A 122 5.75 -12.19 12.27
N ASP A 123 6.84 -11.59 12.77
CA ASP A 123 7.04 -11.33 14.20
C ASP A 123 6.01 -10.31 14.72
N ARG A 124 5.80 -9.18 14.01
CA ARG A 124 4.85 -8.13 14.40
C ARG A 124 3.41 -8.62 14.50
N ILE A 125 2.97 -9.44 13.54
CA ILE A 125 1.60 -9.99 13.54
C ILE A 125 1.46 -11.27 14.37
N GLY A 126 2.57 -11.77 14.93
CA GLY A 126 2.58 -12.99 15.74
C GLY A 126 2.29 -14.27 14.97
N MET A 127 2.68 -14.34 13.69
CA MET A 127 2.47 -15.51 12.84
C MET A 127 3.31 -16.69 13.31
N GLN A 128 2.67 -17.84 13.53
CA GLN A 128 3.31 -19.06 14.00
C GLN A 128 3.46 -20.09 12.86
N GLY A 129 4.47 -20.94 12.94
CA GLY A 129 4.66 -22.02 11.98
C GLY A 129 4.92 -21.53 10.55
N VAL A 130 5.59 -20.42 10.41
CA VAL A 130 5.85 -19.78 9.10
C VAL A 130 6.59 -20.71 8.16
N THR A 131 5.99 -20.97 7.01
CA THR A 131 6.58 -21.78 5.93
C THR A 131 6.54 -20.99 4.63
N GLU A 132 7.68 -20.77 4.01
CA GLU A 132 7.76 -20.20 2.68
C GLU A 132 7.34 -21.23 1.64
N LEU A 133 6.36 -20.89 0.82
CA LEU A 133 5.81 -21.76 -0.22
C LEU A 133 6.45 -21.52 -1.57
N ALA A 134 6.62 -20.25 -1.94
CA ALA A 134 7.20 -19.82 -3.22
C ALA A 134 7.60 -18.36 -3.18
N SER A 135 8.34 -17.90 -4.20
CA SER A 135 8.63 -16.48 -4.42
C SER A 135 8.44 -16.08 -5.88
N ALA A 136 8.13 -14.81 -6.10
CA ALA A 136 7.95 -14.24 -7.42
C ALA A 136 8.16 -12.71 -7.38
N PRO A 137 8.49 -12.05 -8.51
CA PRO A 137 8.50 -10.60 -8.57
C PRO A 137 7.08 -10.03 -8.48
N GLY A 138 6.94 -8.83 -7.95
CA GLY A 138 5.62 -8.19 -7.77
C GLY A 138 4.84 -8.00 -9.07
N SER A 139 5.54 -7.92 -10.21
CA SER A 139 4.91 -7.80 -11.52
C SER A 139 3.93 -8.95 -11.88
N VAL A 140 4.11 -10.15 -11.31
CA VAL A 140 3.18 -11.28 -11.59
C VAL A 140 1.82 -11.11 -10.92
N LEU A 141 1.71 -10.19 -9.96
CA LEU A 141 0.50 -9.93 -9.18
C LEU A 141 -0.32 -8.76 -9.74
N GLU A 142 0.19 -8.08 -10.77
CA GLU A 142 -0.51 -6.95 -11.38
C GLU A 142 -1.91 -7.33 -11.84
N HIS A 143 -2.88 -6.45 -11.59
CA HIS A 143 -4.31 -6.63 -11.89
C HIS A 143 -5.03 -7.73 -11.09
N MET A 144 -4.37 -8.41 -10.17
CA MET A 144 -5.05 -9.32 -9.24
C MET A 144 -6.14 -8.55 -8.47
N ARG A 145 -7.27 -9.21 -8.22
CA ARG A 145 -8.38 -8.62 -7.49
C ARG A 145 -8.32 -9.05 -6.03
N LEU A 146 -8.45 -8.07 -5.15
CA LEU A 146 -8.48 -8.25 -3.70
C LEU A 146 -9.81 -7.75 -3.17
N SER A 147 -10.38 -8.46 -2.21
CA SER A 147 -11.58 -8.02 -1.50
C SER A 147 -11.23 -6.89 -0.54
N HIS A 148 -12.01 -5.81 -0.58
CA HIS A 148 -11.89 -4.74 0.40
C HIS A 148 -12.23 -5.27 1.80
N PRO A 149 -11.46 -4.94 2.88
CA PRO A 149 -11.59 -5.61 4.16
C PRO A 149 -12.94 -5.44 4.87
N PHE A 150 -13.75 -4.45 4.48
CA PHE A 150 -15.06 -4.19 5.12
C PHE A 150 -16.14 -3.61 4.19
N TYR A 151 -15.87 -3.43 2.91
CA TYR A 151 -16.88 -3.08 1.92
C TYR A 151 -17.03 -4.18 0.89
N ASP A 152 -18.24 -4.38 0.40
CA ASP A 152 -18.56 -5.33 -0.68
C ASP A 152 -18.10 -4.75 -2.03
N ARG A 153 -16.80 -4.71 -2.20
CA ARG A 153 -16.14 -4.31 -3.46
C ARG A 153 -14.75 -4.93 -3.58
N ASP A 154 -14.32 -5.10 -4.81
CA ASP A 154 -12.97 -5.55 -5.12
C ASP A 154 -12.09 -4.38 -5.53
N VAL A 155 -10.83 -4.44 -5.14
CA VAL A 155 -9.79 -3.48 -5.51
C VAL A 155 -8.67 -4.18 -6.28
N PRO A 156 -8.06 -3.53 -7.28
CA PRO A 156 -6.97 -4.12 -8.03
C PRO A 156 -5.64 -4.01 -7.29
N VAL A 157 -4.75 -4.94 -7.59
CA VAL A 157 -3.32 -4.75 -7.39
C VAL A 157 -2.78 -3.91 -8.55
N ILE A 158 -2.05 -2.86 -8.24
CA ILE A 158 -1.36 -2.00 -9.20
C ILE A 158 0.15 -2.00 -8.92
N LEU A 159 0.94 -1.57 -9.89
CA LEU A 159 2.38 -1.41 -9.70
C LEU A 159 2.74 0.04 -9.45
N GLY A 160 3.68 0.29 -8.52
CA GLY A 160 4.13 1.63 -8.17
C GLY A 160 5.56 1.65 -7.67
N GLU A 161 6.38 2.53 -8.25
CA GLU A 161 7.79 2.72 -7.86
C GLU A 161 7.98 3.32 -6.46
N HIS A 162 6.90 3.87 -5.88
CA HIS A 162 6.90 4.45 -4.53
C HIS A 162 6.85 3.40 -3.41
N VAL A 163 6.60 2.14 -3.74
CA VAL A 163 6.60 1.05 -2.75
C VAL A 163 8.04 0.68 -2.40
N THR A 164 8.36 0.72 -1.11
CA THR A 164 9.70 0.43 -0.58
C THR A 164 9.67 -0.70 0.45
N VAL A 165 10.85 -1.15 0.85
CA VAL A 165 11.04 -2.16 1.89
C VAL A 165 11.61 -1.58 3.21
N GLU A 166 11.54 -0.26 3.38
CA GLU A 166 12.02 0.39 4.59
C GLU A 166 11.10 0.15 5.79
N ALA A 167 9.80 0.00 5.54
CA ALA A 167 8.79 -0.29 6.56
C ALA A 167 7.55 -0.93 5.93
N GLY A 168 6.63 -1.41 6.79
CA GLY A 168 5.35 -1.96 6.35
C GLY A 168 5.40 -3.44 5.99
N THR A 169 4.89 -3.79 4.82
CA THR A 169 4.75 -5.17 4.32
C THR A 169 5.31 -5.34 2.89
N GLY A 170 5.74 -4.25 2.27
CA GLY A 170 6.04 -4.19 0.84
C GLY A 170 4.78 -4.00 -0.02
N ALA A 171 3.66 -3.70 0.60
CA ALA A 171 2.41 -3.36 -0.08
C ALA A 171 1.82 -2.08 0.52
N VAL A 172 1.33 -1.20 -0.34
CA VAL A 172 0.78 0.10 0.06
C VAL A 172 -0.66 0.21 -0.41
N HIS A 173 -1.58 0.50 0.52
CA HIS A 173 -2.94 0.81 0.13
C HIS A 173 -3.01 2.23 -0.45
N THR A 174 -3.78 2.40 -1.51
CA THR A 174 -3.94 3.67 -2.22
C THR A 174 -5.35 4.21 -1.99
N ALA A 175 -5.42 5.45 -1.46
CA ALA A 175 -6.64 6.20 -1.26
C ALA A 175 -6.42 7.59 -1.87
N PRO A 176 -6.92 7.86 -3.10
CA PRO A 176 -6.73 9.12 -3.80
C PRO A 176 -7.55 10.27 -3.20
#